data_8d16e77c5520d66f264833021dc0a2f1
#
_entry.id   8d16e77c5520d66f264833021dc0a2f1
#
_cell.length_a   1.000
_cell.length_b   1.000
_cell.length_c   1.000
_cell.angle_alpha   90.00
_cell.angle_beta   90.00
_cell.angle_gamma   90.00
#
_symmetry.space_group_name_H-M   'P 1'
#
loop_
_entity.id
_entity.type
_entity.pdbx_description
1 polymer ?
#
loop_
_entity_poly.entity_id
_entity_poly.type
_entity_poly.pdbx_seq_one_letter_code
_entity_poly.pdbx_strand_id
1 'polypeptide(L)'
;MKRAVVLSGGGSKGSYEIGVWKALRRLHIKYDIVTGTSIGALNGALMTQKTYLKALYIWHKLSLEYLFEQQPKSDTKKDILRLYGDNFLKNGGMDIKKIESIIRKGINMKRFYKSDIDYGLVTFNFSTKKPLVISKKDISEDKLIDYLMAS
;
A
#
# COMPACT_ATOMS: atom_id res chain seq x y z
N MET A 1 8.96 19.94 -16.45
CA MET A 1 7.67 19.79 -15.72
C MET A 1 7.75 18.51 -14.90
N LYS A 2 7.48 18.54 -13.59
CA LYS A 2 7.43 17.34 -12.75
C LYS A 2 6.10 16.59 -12.94
N ARG A 3 6.15 15.27 -12.97
CA ARG A 3 4.98 14.39 -13.09
C ARG A 3 4.78 13.64 -11.77
N ALA A 4 3.56 13.59 -11.30
CA ALA A 4 3.20 12.85 -10.10
C ALA A 4 2.26 11.68 -10.42
N VAL A 5 2.44 10.57 -9.72
CA VAL A 5 1.50 9.45 -9.65
C VAL A 5 0.84 9.49 -8.29
N VAL A 6 -0.49 9.53 -8.27
CA VAL A 6 -1.28 9.56 -7.03
C VAL A 6 -2.07 8.25 -6.95
N LEU A 7 -1.83 7.49 -5.89
CA LEU A 7 -2.39 6.17 -5.67
C LEU A 7 -3.40 6.20 -4.52
N SER A 8 -4.57 5.66 -4.77
CA SER A 8 -5.65 5.65 -3.78
C SER A 8 -5.59 4.43 -2.85
N GLY A 9 -6.25 4.51 -1.71
CA GLY A 9 -6.57 3.34 -0.92
C GLY A 9 -7.62 2.44 -1.60
N GLY A 10 -7.79 1.23 -1.11
CA GLY A 10 -8.83 0.33 -1.62
C GLY A 10 -8.53 -1.15 -1.51
N GLY A 11 -7.61 -1.57 -0.64
CA GLY A 11 -7.31 -2.97 -0.40
C GLY A 11 -6.91 -3.73 -1.67
N SER A 12 -7.68 -4.75 -2.06
CA SER A 12 -7.41 -5.57 -3.25
C SER A 12 -7.37 -4.79 -4.57
N LYS A 13 -7.99 -3.62 -4.64
CA LYS A 13 -7.93 -2.73 -5.81
C LYS A 13 -6.53 -2.21 -6.12
N GLY A 14 -5.61 -2.25 -5.14
CA GLY A 14 -4.21 -1.91 -5.37
C GLY A 14 -3.52 -2.78 -6.42
N SER A 15 -4.03 -3.98 -6.71
CA SER A 15 -3.54 -4.81 -7.82
C SER A 15 -3.69 -4.11 -9.18
N TYR A 16 -4.76 -3.33 -9.36
CA TYR A 16 -4.95 -2.51 -10.54
C TYR A 16 -3.85 -1.45 -10.71
N GLU A 17 -3.39 -0.85 -9.62
CA GLU A 17 -2.31 0.14 -9.63
C GLU A 17 -0.99 -0.47 -10.14
N ILE A 18 -0.75 -1.75 -9.86
CA ILE A 18 0.41 -2.47 -10.43
C ILE A 18 0.27 -2.64 -11.94
N GLY A 19 -0.96 -2.85 -12.43
CA GLY A 19 -1.27 -2.83 -13.86
C GLY A 19 -0.99 -1.47 -14.50
N VAL A 20 -1.39 -0.39 -13.85
CA VAL A 20 -1.07 0.98 -14.26
C VAL A 20 0.45 1.20 -14.30
N TRP A 21 1.16 0.78 -13.25
CA TRP A 21 2.63 0.87 -13.23
C TRP A 21 3.26 0.08 -14.38
N LYS A 22 2.73 -1.11 -14.72
CA LYS A 22 3.16 -1.86 -15.90
C LYS A 22 3.02 -1.05 -17.19
N ALA A 23 1.87 -0.37 -17.36
CA ALA A 23 1.61 0.47 -18.52
C ALA A 23 2.57 1.66 -18.60
N LEU A 24 2.76 2.39 -17.49
CA LEU A 24 3.73 3.49 -17.42
C LEU A 24 5.14 3.05 -17.84
N ARG A 25 5.58 1.87 -17.37
CA ARG A 25 6.87 1.30 -17.75
C ARG A 25 6.97 0.96 -19.24
N ARG A 26 5.92 0.33 -19.80
CA ARG A 26 5.89 -0.05 -21.23
C ARG A 26 5.88 1.17 -22.15
N LEU A 27 5.22 2.24 -21.72
CA LEU A 27 5.12 3.51 -22.46
C LEU A 27 6.31 4.44 -22.17
N HIS A 28 7.29 4.00 -21.37
CA HIS A 28 8.44 4.80 -20.96
C HIS A 28 8.08 6.15 -20.33
N ILE A 29 6.89 6.20 -19.67
CA ILE A 29 6.43 7.40 -18.96
C ILE A 29 7.17 7.47 -17.63
N LYS A 30 8.03 8.49 -17.50
CA LYS A 30 8.75 8.80 -16.25
C LYS A 30 7.87 9.63 -15.34
N TYR A 31 8.05 9.44 -14.04
CA TYR A 31 7.41 10.23 -12.97
C TYR A 31 8.46 10.58 -11.91
N ASP A 32 8.28 11.73 -11.29
CA ASP A 32 9.22 12.32 -10.35
C ASP A 32 8.72 12.22 -8.90
N ILE A 33 7.40 12.07 -8.74
CA ILE A 33 6.74 12.04 -7.44
C ILE A 33 5.73 10.88 -7.41
N VAL A 34 5.67 10.16 -6.30
CA VAL A 34 4.62 9.18 -6.04
C VAL A 34 4.00 9.47 -4.68
N THR A 35 2.68 9.55 -4.63
CA THR A 35 1.96 9.67 -3.37
C THR A 35 0.91 8.60 -3.23
N GLY A 36 0.61 8.18 -2.00
CA GLY A 36 -0.37 7.14 -1.80
C GLY A 36 -1.01 7.13 -0.42
N THR A 37 -2.14 6.43 -0.33
CA THR A 37 -2.87 6.19 0.91
C THR A 37 -3.17 4.71 1.03
N SER A 38 -3.05 4.12 2.22
CA SER A 38 -3.34 2.70 2.46
C SER A 38 -2.50 1.82 1.53
N ILE A 39 -3.12 0.89 0.82
CA ILE A 39 -2.44 0.03 -0.16
C ILE A 39 -1.69 0.84 -1.23
N GLY A 40 -2.21 2.02 -1.59
CA GLY A 40 -1.53 2.94 -2.49
C GLY A 40 -0.23 3.50 -1.90
N ALA A 41 -0.13 3.67 -0.58
CA ALA A 41 1.12 4.04 0.08
C ALA A 41 2.18 2.94 -0.07
N LEU A 42 1.79 1.66 0.11
CA LEU A 42 2.69 0.52 -0.11
C LEU A 42 3.13 0.42 -1.57
N ASN A 43 2.18 0.46 -2.52
CA ASN A 43 2.50 0.43 -3.95
C ASN A 43 3.39 1.62 -4.34
N GLY A 44 3.12 2.80 -3.81
CA GLY A 44 3.94 3.99 -4.00
C GLY A 44 5.37 3.82 -3.50
N ALA A 45 5.56 3.22 -2.33
CA ALA A 45 6.89 2.92 -1.81
C ALA A 45 7.65 1.92 -2.71
N LEU A 46 6.97 0.89 -3.23
CA LEU A 46 7.53 -0.05 -4.19
C LEU A 46 7.89 0.61 -5.52
N MET A 47 7.06 1.56 -5.99
CA MET A 47 7.32 2.37 -7.18
C MET A 47 8.53 3.28 -6.98
N THR A 48 8.63 3.93 -5.83
CA THR A 48 9.74 4.81 -5.45
C THR A 48 11.08 4.06 -5.46
N GLN A 49 11.12 2.85 -4.92
CA GLN A 49 12.35 2.02 -4.95
C GLN A 49 12.57 1.29 -6.30
N LYS A 50 11.69 1.49 -7.29
CA LYS A 50 11.79 0.93 -8.65
C LYS A 50 11.83 -0.60 -8.70
N THR A 51 11.09 -1.29 -7.82
CA THR A 51 11.11 -2.76 -7.68
C THR A 51 9.83 -3.42 -8.21
N TYR A 52 9.54 -3.22 -9.49
CA TYR A 52 8.32 -3.72 -10.14
C TYR A 52 8.11 -5.24 -10.01
N LEU A 53 9.14 -6.05 -10.27
CA LEU A 53 9.02 -7.52 -10.16
C LEU A 53 8.72 -7.96 -8.72
N LYS A 54 9.23 -7.23 -7.73
CA LYS A 54 8.94 -7.50 -6.33
C LYS A 54 7.50 -7.13 -5.99
N ALA A 55 6.98 -6.04 -6.55
CA ALA A 55 5.58 -5.68 -6.42
C ALA A 55 4.66 -6.78 -7.01
N LEU A 56 4.96 -7.29 -8.21
CA LEU A 56 4.23 -8.41 -8.79
C LEU A 56 4.25 -9.65 -7.90
N TYR A 57 5.42 -10.00 -7.35
CA TYR A 57 5.55 -11.14 -6.42
C TYR A 57 4.71 -10.94 -5.16
N ILE A 58 4.75 -9.75 -4.56
CA ILE A 58 3.95 -9.42 -3.38
C ILE A 58 2.46 -9.57 -3.68
N TRP A 59 1.99 -9.01 -4.80
CA TRP A 59 0.60 -9.09 -5.19
C TRP A 59 0.15 -10.51 -5.54
N HIS A 60 1.03 -11.32 -6.12
CA HIS A 60 0.77 -12.73 -6.34
C HIS A 60 0.61 -13.50 -5.02
N LYS A 61 1.43 -13.17 -4.01
CA LYS A 61 1.33 -13.75 -2.66
C LYS A 61 0.14 -13.22 -1.85
N LEU A 62 -0.27 -11.96 -2.10
CA LEU A 62 -1.49 -11.36 -1.56
C LEU A 62 -2.75 -11.79 -2.33
N SER A 63 -2.58 -12.71 -3.32
CA SER A 63 -3.72 -13.24 -4.07
C SER A 63 -4.77 -13.83 -3.14
N LEU A 64 -5.97 -13.99 -3.67
CA LEU A 64 -7.22 -14.31 -3.00
C LEU A 64 -7.16 -15.27 -1.80
N GLU A 65 -6.20 -16.21 -1.76
CA GLU A 65 -5.99 -17.13 -0.64
C GLU A 65 -5.61 -16.43 0.68
N TYR A 66 -4.85 -15.32 0.60
CA TYR A 66 -4.42 -14.56 1.79
C TYR A 66 -5.43 -13.51 2.25
N LEU A 67 -6.25 -12.99 1.33
CA LEU A 67 -7.26 -11.97 1.63
C LEU A 67 -8.62 -12.60 1.96
N PHE A 68 -8.84 -13.86 1.59
CA PHE A 68 -10.11 -14.56 1.68
C PHE A 68 -10.00 -15.95 2.30
N GLU A 69 -9.19 -16.12 3.34
CA GLU A 69 -9.25 -17.33 4.20
C GLU A 69 -10.66 -17.54 4.78
N GLN A 70 -11.55 -16.56 4.64
CA GLN A 70 -12.97 -16.64 4.94
C GLN A 70 -13.78 -16.09 3.77
N GLN A 71 -14.04 -16.94 2.76
CA GLN A 71 -15.10 -16.59 1.80
C GLN A 71 -16.45 -16.56 2.53
N PRO A 72 -17.21 -15.47 2.45
CA PRO A 72 -18.59 -15.49 2.90
C PRO A 72 -19.34 -16.54 2.09
N LYS A 73 -20.00 -17.48 2.75
CA LYS A 73 -20.88 -18.49 2.12
C LYS A 73 -22.14 -17.87 1.48
N SER A 74 -22.22 -16.54 1.34
CA SER A 74 -23.38 -15.79 0.88
C SER A 74 -22.94 -14.62 0.02
N ASP A 75 -23.61 -14.48 -1.14
CA ASP A 75 -23.36 -13.45 -2.15
C ASP A 75 -24.03 -12.10 -1.86
N THR A 76 -24.60 -11.90 -0.67
CA THR A 76 -25.34 -10.69 -0.36
C THR A 76 -24.39 -9.57 0.09
N LYS A 77 -24.49 -8.38 -0.55
CA LYS A 77 -23.70 -7.17 -0.16
C LYS A 77 -23.73 -6.87 1.34
N LYS A 78 -24.85 -7.20 2.00
CA LYS A 78 -25.06 -6.99 3.44
C LYS A 78 -24.20 -7.92 4.29
N ASP A 79 -24.02 -9.18 3.86
CA ASP A 79 -23.20 -10.17 4.55
C ASP A 79 -21.71 -9.88 4.36
N ILE A 80 -21.34 -9.40 3.17
CA ILE A 80 -19.99 -8.92 2.89
C ILE A 80 -19.63 -7.73 3.81
N LEU A 81 -20.54 -6.74 3.92
CA LEU A 81 -20.32 -5.57 4.78
C LEU A 81 -20.24 -5.94 6.27
N ARG A 82 -21.09 -6.91 6.69
CA ARG A 82 -21.11 -7.45 8.04
C ARG A 82 -19.84 -8.25 8.37
N LEU A 83 -19.36 -9.05 7.42
CA LEU A 83 -18.13 -9.82 7.54
C LEU A 83 -16.90 -8.90 7.69
N TYR A 84 -16.84 -7.82 6.89
CA TYR A 84 -15.81 -6.80 7.03
C TYR A 84 -15.91 -6.06 8.37
N GLY A 85 -17.12 -5.73 8.81
CA GLY A 85 -17.35 -5.08 10.11
C GLY A 85 -17.01 -5.99 11.29
N ASP A 86 -17.49 -7.24 11.28
CA ASP A 86 -17.30 -8.21 12.36
C ASP A 86 -15.83 -8.68 12.45
N ASN A 87 -15.16 -8.88 11.33
CA ASN A 87 -13.72 -9.23 11.30
C ASN A 87 -12.84 -8.06 11.76
N PHE A 88 -13.22 -6.83 11.40
CA PHE A 88 -12.51 -5.63 11.87
C PHE A 88 -12.69 -5.43 13.38
N LEU A 89 -13.89 -5.70 13.92
CA LEU A 89 -14.21 -5.48 15.32
C LEU A 89 -13.80 -6.65 16.24
N LYS A 90 -13.90 -7.91 15.76
CA LYS A 90 -13.66 -9.10 16.59
C LYS A 90 -12.25 -9.66 16.52
N ASN A 91 -11.61 -9.57 15.34
CA ASN A 91 -10.27 -10.14 15.09
C ASN A 91 -9.18 -9.09 14.86
N GLY A 92 -9.46 -7.81 15.09
CA GLY A 92 -8.48 -6.73 14.89
C GLY A 92 -8.08 -6.50 13.44
N GLY A 93 -8.95 -6.89 12.48
CA GLY A 93 -8.66 -6.78 11.05
C GLY A 93 -7.85 -7.95 10.50
N MET A 94 -7.38 -7.82 9.26
CA MET A 94 -6.42 -8.75 8.64
C MET A 94 -5.24 -9.00 9.59
N ASP A 95 -4.66 -10.19 9.56
CA ASP A 95 -3.48 -10.52 10.37
C ASP A 95 -2.37 -9.49 10.15
N ILE A 96 -2.34 -8.48 11.03
CA ILE A 96 -1.43 -7.34 10.96
C ILE A 96 0.02 -7.81 10.89
N LYS A 97 0.36 -8.92 11.56
CA LYS A 97 1.70 -9.50 11.54
C LYS A 97 2.08 -10.05 10.16
N LYS A 98 1.12 -10.67 9.45
CA LYS A 98 1.36 -11.14 8.07
C LYS A 98 1.59 -9.96 7.13
N ILE A 99 0.75 -8.92 7.23
CA ILE A 99 0.89 -7.70 6.41
C ILE A 99 2.23 -7.03 6.70
N GLU A 100 2.56 -6.82 7.96
CA GLU A 100 3.84 -6.24 8.36
C GLU A 100 5.02 -7.03 7.81
N SER A 101 4.98 -8.37 7.91
CA SER A 101 6.02 -9.25 7.35
C SER A 101 6.19 -9.06 5.83
N ILE A 102 5.06 -8.95 5.10
CA ILE A 102 5.08 -8.72 3.66
C ILE A 102 5.67 -7.34 3.33
N ILE A 103 5.25 -6.31 4.06
CA ILE A 103 5.77 -4.95 3.89
C ILE A 103 7.28 -4.92 4.17
N ARG A 104 7.71 -5.48 5.30
CA ARG A 104 9.13 -5.55 5.67
C ARG A 104 9.98 -6.27 4.62
N LYS A 105 9.49 -7.38 4.07
CA LYS A 105 10.13 -8.10 2.97
C LYS A 105 10.08 -7.32 1.65
N GLY A 106 9.05 -6.52 1.45
CA GLY A 106 8.82 -5.72 0.24
C GLY A 106 9.73 -4.50 0.16
N ILE A 107 9.94 -3.82 1.26
CA ILE A 107 10.66 -2.56 1.31
C ILE A 107 12.16 -2.79 1.46
N ASN A 108 12.93 -2.12 0.61
CA ASN A 108 14.37 -2.01 0.71
C ASN A 108 14.71 -0.55 1.05
N MET A 109 15.03 -0.28 2.30
CA MET A 109 15.30 1.06 2.82
C MET A 109 16.36 1.79 1.99
N LYS A 110 17.51 1.14 1.75
CA LYS A 110 18.58 1.76 0.96
C LYS A 110 18.13 2.20 -0.44
N ARG A 111 17.34 1.36 -1.14
CA ARG A 111 16.81 1.71 -2.45
C ARG A 111 15.76 2.80 -2.39
N PHE A 112 14.89 2.76 -1.37
CA PHE A 112 13.85 3.75 -1.18
C PHE A 112 14.44 5.14 -0.96
N TYR A 113 15.35 5.29 -0.02
CA TYR A 113 15.95 6.59 0.31
C TYR A 113 16.93 7.09 -0.75
N LYS A 114 17.65 6.19 -1.44
CA LYS A 114 18.55 6.56 -2.54
C LYS A 114 17.82 6.93 -3.84
N SER A 115 16.52 6.64 -3.94
CA SER A 115 15.75 6.94 -5.16
C SER A 115 15.64 8.44 -5.40
N ASP A 116 15.72 8.82 -6.67
CA ASP A 116 15.46 10.16 -7.19
C ASP A 116 13.97 10.53 -7.23
N ILE A 117 13.08 9.56 -6.96
CA ILE A 117 11.64 9.77 -6.91
C ILE A 117 11.27 10.27 -5.52
N ASP A 118 10.58 11.41 -5.46
CA ASP A 118 9.94 11.89 -4.23
C ASP A 118 8.76 11.00 -3.86
N TYR A 119 8.56 10.85 -2.55
CA TYR A 119 7.46 10.03 -2.04
C TYR A 119 6.69 10.78 -0.95
N GLY A 120 5.38 10.54 -0.92
CA GLY A 120 4.52 11.00 0.15
C GLY A 120 3.44 9.97 0.47
N LEU A 121 3.01 9.93 1.71
CA LEU A 121 1.88 9.14 2.14
C LEU A 121 0.91 9.95 3.00
N VAL A 122 -0.33 9.49 3.06
CA VAL A 122 -1.35 10.03 3.96
C VAL A 122 -1.72 8.96 4.96
N THR A 123 -1.73 9.33 6.23
CA THR A 123 -2.26 8.53 7.34
C THR A 123 -3.19 9.37 8.20
N PHE A 124 -3.74 8.81 9.26
CA PHE A 124 -4.64 9.51 10.15
C PHE A 124 -4.08 9.55 11.57
N ASN A 125 -4.00 10.74 12.15
CA ASN A 125 -3.57 10.91 13.52
C ASN A 125 -4.79 10.84 14.45
N PHE A 126 -4.91 9.75 15.22
CA PHE A 126 -6.04 9.53 16.13
C PHE A 126 -6.12 10.53 17.26
N SER A 127 -4.98 11.02 17.76
CA SER A 127 -4.96 11.98 18.87
C SER A 127 -5.48 13.36 18.44
N THR A 128 -5.07 13.81 17.26
CA THR A 128 -5.51 15.12 16.73
C THR A 128 -6.76 15.03 15.86
N LYS A 129 -7.21 13.82 15.52
CA LYS A 129 -8.35 13.54 14.62
C LYS A 129 -8.20 14.22 13.25
N LYS A 130 -6.96 14.29 12.74
CA LYS A 130 -6.66 14.95 11.47
C LYS A 130 -5.87 14.03 10.54
N PRO A 131 -6.04 14.14 9.22
CA PRO A 131 -5.14 13.50 8.27
C PRO A 131 -3.73 14.06 8.44
N LEU A 132 -2.74 13.20 8.33
CA LEU A 132 -1.33 13.53 8.40
C LEU A 132 -0.69 13.21 7.06
N VAL A 133 -0.20 14.22 6.37
CA VAL A 133 0.55 14.07 5.11
C VAL A 133 2.03 14.11 5.44
N ILE A 134 2.75 13.06 5.05
CA ILE A 134 4.16 12.90 5.39
C ILE A 134 4.95 12.71 4.10
N SER A 135 6.02 13.47 3.93
CA SER A 135 6.91 13.33 2.78
C SER A 135 8.13 12.46 3.12
N LYS A 136 8.72 11.84 2.10
CA LYS A 136 9.91 10.98 2.21
C LYS A 136 11.04 11.59 3.04
N LYS A 137 11.27 12.90 2.88
CA LYS A 137 12.32 13.63 3.60
C LYS A 137 12.07 13.75 5.11
N ASP A 138 10.80 13.61 5.52
CA ASP A 138 10.37 13.75 6.91
C ASP A 138 10.19 12.37 7.59
N ILE A 139 10.44 11.27 6.85
CA ILE A 139 10.35 9.91 7.35
C ILE A 139 11.77 9.41 7.64
N SER A 140 12.08 9.09 8.90
CA SER A 140 13.30 8.40 9.25
C SER A 140 13.24 6.92 8.83
N GLU A 141 14.42 6.31 8.59
CA GLU A 141 14.50 4.93 8.08
C GLU A 141 13.80 3.90 8.98
N ASP A 142 13.85 4.09 10.29
CA ASP A 142 13.22 3.24 11.28
C ASP A 142 11.69 3.37 11.32
N LYS A 143 11.13 4.47 10.81
CA LYS A 143 9.70 4.80 10.87
C LYS A 143 8.90 4.51 9.60
N LEU A 144 9.57 4.27 8.47
CA LEU A 144 8.86 4.06 7.20
C LEU A 144 7.82 2.92 7.28
N ILE A 145 8.19 1.80 7.90
CA ILE A 145 7.29 0.65 8.03
C ILE A 145 6.08 1.01 8.91
N ASP A 146 6.32 1.70 10.02
CA ASP A 146 5.27 2.13 10.94
C ASP A 146 4.24 3.03 10.21
N TYR A 147 4.73 3.99 9.41
CA TYR A 147 3.86 4.85 8.62
C TYR A 147 3.10 4.11 7.51
N LEU A 148 3.73 3.13 6.86
CA LEU A 148 3.06 2.29 5.87
C LEU A 148 1.96 1.42 6.53
N MET A 149 2.21 0.94 7.76
CA MET A 149 1.22 0.18 8.53
C MET A 149 0.08 1.06 9.06
N ALA A 150 0.35 2.33 9.33
CA ALA A 150 -0.63 3.29 9.84
C ALA A 150 -1.45 3.98 8.75
N SER A 151 -1.07 3.85 7.49
CA SER A 151 -1.77 4.41 6.35
C SER A 151 -2.88 3.49 5.89
#